data_716ed26a69a0df138ec0071adb799b68
#
_entry.id   716ed26a69a0df138ec0071adb799b68
#
_cell.length_a   1.000
_cell.length_b   1.000
_cell.length_c   1.000
_cell.angle_alpha   90.00
_cell.angle_beta   90.00
_cell.angle_gamma   90.00
#
_symmetry.space_group_name_H-M   'P 1'
#
loop_
_entity.id
_entity.type
_entity.pdbx_description
1 polymer ?
#
loop_
_entity_poly.entity_id
_entity_poly.type
_entity_poly.pdbx_seq_one_letter_code
_entity_poly.pdbx_strand_id
1 'polypeptide(L)'
;MTSLLLLILWLTVPMSTPQPDPANAGQASTRDTHQHPFEVIELRRYTIKPGQREHFAQYFETYFPEAFQQLGALAVGQFFERDKQDQFLWLRAFHDMDERAKANSSFYYGPVWKEHRSTLNALIADSDNVLLLRPVSAERPVTVLPAVDPVAEPDGARGIAVAMIYPVQAGRAEQFARDSEPTFAQFRAAGVREAGLLCSLDAANNFPQLPIRTDGAFVVWLGVMPDEPALTRTFLPLDESSRRPLAQSPLLNGPIERVVVTPTKRSRLRWIPQ
;
A
#
# COMPACT_ATOMS: atom_id res chain seq x y z
N MET A 1 -10.35 27.34 87.07
CA MET A 1 -10.34 27.48 85.60
C MET A 1 -10.01 26.16 85.01
N THR A 2 -11.03 25.37 84.71
CA THR A 2 -10.98 23.95 84.31
C THR A 2 -10.99 23.81 82.81
N SER A 3 -9.89 23.28 82.23
CA SER A 3 -9.72 23.01 80.83
C SER A 3 -10.28 21.61 80.49
N LEU A 4 -11.27 21.58 79.57
CA LEU A 4 -11.95 20.38 79.12
C LEU A 4 -11.22 19.84 77.90
N LEU A 5 -10.59 18.64 77.99
CA LEU A 5 -9.99 17.94 76.88
C LEU A 5 -11.08 17.07 76.20
N LEU A 6 -11.37 17.42 74.93
CA LEU A 6 -12.24 16.55 74.08
C LEU A 6 -11.36 15.48 73.41
N LEU A 7 -11.64 14.21 73.77
CA LEU A 7 -11.05 13.05 73.12
C LEU A 7 -11.91 12.70 71.89
N ILE A 8 -11.35 12.85 70.69
CA ILE A 8 -11.98 12.40 69.45
C ILE A 8 -11.55 10.97 69.17
N LEU A 9 -12.48 10.01 69.29
CA LEU A 9 -12.30 8.62 68.90
C LEU A 9 -12.46 8.48 67.39
N TRP A 10 -11.38 8.09 66.68
CA TRP A 10 -11.47 7.69 65.27
C TRP A 10 -11.88 6.22 65.22
N LEU A 11 -13.10 5.94 64.72
CA LEU A 11 -13.54 4.62 64.29
C LEU A 11 -12.94 4.31 62.94
N THR A 12 -11.98 3.41 62.90
CA THR A 12 -11.46 2.83 61.64
C THR A 12 -12.42 1.75 61.15
N VAL A 13 -13.15 2.03 60.08
CA VAL A 13 -13.92 1.02 59.37
C VAL A 13 -12.95 0.29 58.41
N PRO A 14 -12.86 -1.05 58.46
CA PRO A 14 -12.02 -1.77 57.50
C PRO A 14 -12.68 -1.71 56.11
N MET A 15 -12.04 -1.07 55.16
CA MET A 15 -12.39 -1.18 53.72
C MET A 15 -12.04 -2.58 53.24
N SER A 16 -13.04 -3.41 53.02
CA SER A 16 -12.89 -4.66 52.29
C SER A 16 -12.61 -4.35 50.81
N THR A 17 -11.40 -4.64 50.35
CA THR A 17 -11.09 -4.65 48.90
C THR A 17 -11.89 -5.77 48.23
N PRO A 18 -12.59 -5.54 47.13
CA PRO A 18 -13.23 -6.60 46.39
C PRO A 18 -12.17 -7.51 45.80
N GLN A 19 -12.22 -8.80 46.16
CA GLN A 19 -11.41 -9.84 45.56
C GLN A 19 -11.92 -10.10 44.15
N PRO A 20 -11.07 -10.15 43.11
CA PRO A 20 -11.52 -10.46 41.77
C PRO A 20 -12.02 -11.90 41.69
N ASP A 21 -13.20 -12.07 41.12
CA ASP A 21 -13.90 -13.34 40.92
C ASP A 21 -13.08 -14.23 39.96
N PRO A 22 -12.65 -15.44 40.36
CA PRO A 22 -11.86 -16.34 39.51
C PRO A 22 -12.61 -16.88 38.28
N ALA A 23 -13.93 -16.64 38.16
CA ALA A 23 -14.73 -17.08 37.02
C ALA A 23 -14.54 -16.20 35.77
N ASN A 24 -13.84 -15.07 35.86
CA ASN A 24 -13.66 -14.15 34.70
C ASN A 24 -12.21 -14.12 34.15
N ALA A 25 -11.37 -15.05 34.52
CA ALA A 25 -9.98 -15.15 34.06
C ALA A 25 -9.81 -15.99 32.77
N GLY A 26 -10.87 -16.21 32.00
CA GLY A 26 -10.85 -17.11 30.85
C GLY A 26 -11.35 -16.54 29.53
N GLN A 27 -11.65 -15.26 29.44
CA GLN A 27 -11.94 -14.61 28.16
C GLN A 27 -10.90 -13.52 27.86
N ALA A 28 -9.64 -13.95 27.65
CA ALA A 28 -8.81 -13.23 26.71
C ALA A 28 -9.57 -13.29 25.38
N SER A 29 -10.24 -12.21 25.05
CA SER A 29 -10.80 -11.97 23.74
C SER A 29 -9.70 -12.29 22.72
N THR A 30 -9.78 -13.46 22.11
CA THR A 30 -9.18 -13.66 20.80
C THR A 30 -9.78 -12.55 19.97
N ARG A 31 -9.06 -11.43 19.83
CA ARG A 31 -9.34 -10.47 18.77
C ARG A 31 -9.28 -11.27 17.50
N ASP A 32 -10.47 -11.52 16.99
CA ASP A 32 -10.68 -12.07 15.67
C ASP A 32 -10.01 -11.11 14.71
N THR A 33 -8.77 -11.43 14.35
CA THR A 33 -8.02 -10.73 13.33
C THR A 33 -8.57 -11.15 11.98
N HIS A 34 -9.86 -10.95 11.76
CA HIS A 34 -10.36 -10.66 10.43
C HIS A 34 -9.73 -9.34 10.05
N GLN A 35 -8.54 -9.43 9.46
CA GLN A 35 -7.88 -8.28 8.86
C GLN A 35 -8.88 -7.74 7.84
N HIS A 36 -9.50 -6.61 8.16
CA HIS A 36 -10.30 -5.89 7.20
C HIS A 36 -9.44 -5.68 5.95
N PRO A 37 -9.95 -5.98 4.75
CA PRO A 37 -9.19 -5.81 3.53
C PRO A 37 -8.77 -4.34 3.38
N PHE A 38 -7.67 -4.11 2.69
CA PHE A 38 -7.28 -2.77 2.29
C PHE A 38 -8.16 -2.32 1.13
N GLU A 39 -8.98 -1.31 1.34
CA GLU A 39 -9.92 -0.79 0.35
C GLU A 39 -9.42 0.48 -0.35
N VAL A 40 -8.42 1.15 0.22
CA VAL A 40 -7.82 2.36 -0.34
C VAL A 40 -6.35 2.14 -0.64
N ILE A 41 -5.97 2.30 -1.90
CA ILE A 41 -4.62 2.10 -2.39
C ILE A 41 -4.14 3.38 -3.07
N GLU A 42 -2.99 3.87 -2.69
CA GLU A 42 -2.28 4.90 -3.43
C GLU A 42 -1.15 4.24 -4.24
N LEU A 43 -1.23 4.36 -5.57
CA LEU A 43 -0.10 4.06 -6.45
C LEU A 43 0.61 5.37 -6.73
N ARG A 44 1.82 5.49 -6.24
CA ARG A 44 2.62 6.71 -6.23
C ARG A 44 3.85 6.52 -7.09
N ARG A 45 4.05 7.39 -8.06
CA ARG A 45 5.20 7.34 -8.95
C ARG A 45 5.95 8.66 -8.84
N TYR A 46 7.12 8.60 -8.25
CA TYR A 46 7.94 9.77 -7.97
C TYR A 46 9.07 9.89 -8.98
N THR A 47 9.35 11.12 -9.39
CA THR A 47 10.57 11.45 -10.10
C THR A 47 11.63 11.84 -9.06
N ILE A 48 12.71 11.10 -9.02
CA ILE A 48 13.84 11.33 -8.13
C ILE A 48 14.91 12.10 -8.89
N LYS A 49 15.67 12.95 -8.20
CA LYS A 49 16.77 13.70 -8.82
C LYS A 49 17.78 12.76 -9.45
N PRO A 50 18.41 13.13 -10.57
CA PRO A 50 19.34 12.28 -11.28
C PRO A 50 20.42 11.69 -10.37
N GLY A 51 20.64 10.37 -10.47
CA GLY A 51 21.60 9.62 -9.68
C GLY A 51 21.27 9.42 -8.20
N GLN A 52 20.08 9.83 -7.74
CA GLN A 52 19.70 9.75 -6.32
C GLN A 52 18.68 8.63 -6.01
N ARG A 53 18.25 7.85 -7.01
CA ARG A 53 17.15 6.90 -6.84
C ARG A 53 17.45 5.79 -5.82
N GLU A 54 18.62 5.21 -5.86
CA GLU A 54 19.06 4.17 -4.93
C GLU A 54 19.19 4.73 -3.51
N HIS A 55 19.74 5.94 -3.38
CA HIS A 55 19.85 6.64 -2.09
C HIS A 55 18.45 6.95 -1.53
N PHE A 56 17.54 7.44 -2.36
CA PHE A 56 16.12 7.66 -1.98
C PHE A 56 15.48 6.37 -1.47
N ALA A 57 15.59 5.27 -2.22
CA ALA A 57 15.01 3.99 -1.85
C ALA A 57 15.57 3.47 -0.52
N GLN A 58 16.89 3.51 -0.34
CA GLN A 58 17.53 3.09 0.90
C GLN A 58 17.07 3.95 2.09
N TYR A 59 17.00 5.27 1.92
CA TYR A 59 16.53 6.19 2.96
C TYR A 59 15.06 5.93 3.29
N PHE A 60 14.20 5.79 2.27
CA PHE A 60 12.79 5.47 2.43
C PHE A 60 12.59 4.17 3.20
N GLU A 61 13.26 3.08 2.78
CA GLU A 61 13.15 1.76 3.40
C GLU A 61 13.67 1.72 4.84
N THR A 62 14.60 2.61 5.18
CA THR A 62 15.16 2.65 6.55
C THR A 62 14.20 3.26 7.55
N TYR A 63 13.42 4.27 7.16
CA TYR A 63 12.70 5.09 8.13
C TYR A 63 11.18 5.04 8.02
N PHE A 64 10.60 4.67 6.86
CA PHE A 64 9.18 4.92 6.65
C PHE A 64 8.25 3.71 6.68
N PRO A 65 8.59 2.50 6.21
CA PRO A 65 7.63 1.39 6.16
C PRO A 65 7.03 1.03 7.52
N GLU A 66 7.85 0.92 8.55
CA GLU A 66 7.40 0.64 9.92
C GLU A 66 6.66 1.81 10.55
N ALA A 67 7.12 3.04 10.28
CA ALA A 67 6.43 4.24 10.75
C ALA A 67 5.02 4.36 10.16
N PHE A 68 4.84 4.03 8.88
CA PHE A 68 3.51 3.94 8.28
C PHE A 68 2.66 2.84 8.91
N GLN A 69 3.23 1.65 9.09
CA GLN A 69 2.52 0.50 9.64
C GLN A 69 2.02 0.76 11.07
N GLN A 70 2.81 1.42 11.90
CA GLN A 70 2.42 1.80 13.26
C GLN A 70 1.25 2.79 13.28
N LEU A 71 1.03 3.52 12.20
CA LEU A 71 -0.02 4.53 12.05
C LEU A 71 -1.22 4.07 11.22
N GLY A 72 -1.31 2.77 10.89
CA GLY A 72 -2.43 2.20 10.15
C GLY A 72 -2.32 2.30 8.63
N ALA A 73 -1.16 2.67 8.09
CA ALA A 73 -0.87 2.61 6.65
C ALA A 73 0.15 1.50 6.36
N LEU A 74 0.02 0.82 5.23
CA LEU A 74 0.96 -0.23 4.86
C LEU A 74 1.70 0.14 3.57
N ALA A 75 3.04 0.16 3.60
CA ALA A 75 3.87 0.18 2.41
C ALA A 75 3.85 -1.23 1.79
N VAL A 76 3.03 -1.42 0.75
CA VAL A 76 2.78 -2.73 0.12
C VAL A 76 3.90 -3.11 -0.83
N GLY A 77 4.44 -2.15 -1.57
CA GLY A 77 5.51 -2.40 -2.52
C GLY A 77 6.29 -1.14 -2.83
N GLN A 78 7.59 -1.28 -3.03
CA GLN A 78 8.53 -0.24 -3.42
C GLN A 78 9.36 -0.78 -4.58
N PHE A 79 9.55 0.04 -5.64
CA PHE A 79 10.10 -0.45 -6.89
C PHE A 79 10.94 0.59 -7.61
N PHE A 80 11.90 0.10 -8.35
CA PHE A 80 12.60 0.83 -9.39
C PHE A 80 11.94 0.58 -10.75
N GLU A 81 11.53 1.63 -11.46
CA GLU A 81 11.10 1.51 -12.85
C GLU A 81 12.32 1.17 -13.72
N ARG A 82 12.16 0.17 -14.61
CA ARG A 82 13.29 -0.34 -15.38
C ARG A 82 13.71 0.55 -16.54
N ASP A 83 12.72 1.11 -17.22
CA ASP A 83 12.96 1.94 -18.41
C ASP A 83 13.28 3.39 -18.09
N LYS A 84 13.14 3.80 -16.82
CA LYS A 84 13.39 5.17 -16.35
C LYS A 84 14.19 5.15 -15.06
N GLN A 85 15.44 5.57 -15.14
CA GLN A 85 16.40 5.49 -14.03
C GLN A 85 16.12 6.47 -12.88
N ASP A 86 15.24 7.43 -13.10
CA ASP A 86 14.84 8.44 -12.11
C ASP A 86 13.46 8.16 -11.48
N GLN A 87 12.76 7.11 -11.92
CA GLN A 87 11.41 6.82 -11.40
C GLN A 87 11.45 5.81 -10.27
N PHE A 88 10.75 6.15 -9.19
CA PHE A 88 10.48 5.29 -8.04
C PHE A 88 8.96 5.12 -7.89
N LEU A 89 8.49 3.89 -8.02
CA LEU A 89 7.08 3.56 -7.87
C LEU A 89 6.86 2.86 -6.54
N TRP A 90 5.81 3.24 -5.82
CA TRP A 90 5.45 2.55 -4.60
C TRP A 90 3.94 2.54 -4.34
N LEU A 91 3.49 1.54 -3.59
CA LEU A 91 2.09 1.38 -3.21
C LEU A 91 1.95 1.52 -1.71
N ARG A 92 0.96 2.28 -1.30
CA ARG A 92 0.55 2.44 0.09
C ARG A 92 -0.93 2.09 0.21
N ALA A 93 -1.27 1.31 1.24
CA ALA A 93 -2.62 0.81 1.47
C ALA A 93 -3.17 1.26 2.82
N PHE A 94 -4.49 1.45 2.87
CA PHE A 94 -5.26 1.81 4.05
C PHE A 94 -6.56 1.00 4.04
N HIS A 95 -7.14 0.73 5.21
CA HIS A 95 -8.40 0.00 5.27
C HIS A 95 -9.56 0.80 4.67
N ASP A 96 -9.62 2.10 4.94
CA ASP A 96 -10.63 3.02 4.39
C ASP A 96 -10.08 4.45 4.27
N MET A 97 -10.93 5.39 3.83
CA MET A 97 -10.56 6.79 3.67
C MET A 97 -10.36 7.51 5.01
N ASP A 98 -11.04 7.13 6.07
CA ASP A 98 -10.87 7.72 7.40
C ASP A 98 -9.52 7.31 8.00
N GLU A 99 -9.16 6.03 7.87
CA GLU A 99 -7.82 5.55 8.25
C GLU A 99 -6.72 6.22 7.41
N ARG A 100 -6.97 6.46 6.11
CA ARG A 100 -6.05 7.24 5.27
C ARG A 100 -5.82 8.64 5.81
N ALA A 101 -6.88 9.37 6.19
CA ALA A 101 -6.76 10.72 6.74
C ALA A 101 -6.00 10.72 8.08
N LYS A 102 -6.32 9.78 8.98
CA LYS A 102 -5.65 9.63 10.28
C LYS A 102 -4.17 9.29 10.13
N ALA A 103 -3.86 8.27 9.33
CA ALA A 103 -2.48 7.83 9.12
C ALA A 103 -1.63 8.94 8.48
N ASN A 104 -2.16 9.62 7.46
CA ASN A 104 -1.46 10.74 6.84
C ASN A 104 -1.24 11.89 7.82
N SER A 105 -2.26 12.30 8.57
CA SER A 105 -2.13 13.37 9.56
C SER A 105 -1.09 13.01 10.63
N SER A 106 -1.18 11.79 11.17
CA SER A 106 -0.26 11.31 12.20
C SER A 106 1.18 11.23 11.71
N PHE A 107 1.39 10.82 10.45
CA PHE A 107 2.71 10.73 9.86
C PHE A 107 3.29 12.11 9.51
N TYR A 108 2.58 12.91 8.70
CA TYR A 108 3.13 14.16 8.15
C TYR A 108 3.23 15.30 9.18
N TYR A 109 2.46 15.23 10.27
CA TYR A 109 2.63 16.12 11.43
C TYR A 109 3.42 15.47 12.57
N GLY A 110 3.80 14.19 12.42
CA GLY A 110 4.51 13.40 13.43
C GLY A 110 6.02 13.64 13.48
N PRO A 111 6.69 13.05 14.48
CA PRO A 111 8.12 13.26 14.72
C PRO A 111 8.99 12.67 13.61
N VAL A 112 8.67 11.47 13.11
CA VAL A 112 9.45 10.79 12.06
C VAL A 112 9.53 11.65 10.79
N TRP A 113 8.39 12.16 10.32
CA TRP A 113 8.41 13.05 9.16
C TRP A 113 9.15 14.35 9.41
N LYS A 114 8.98 14.98 10.58
CA LYS A 114 9.68 16.22 10.93
C LYS A 114 11.20 16.05 10.92
N GLU A 115 11.68 14.91 11.37
CA GLU A 115 13.11 14.58 11.39
C GLU A 115 13.67 14.34 9.99
N HIS A 116 12.94 13.57 9.17
CA HIS A 116 13.47 13.02 7.91
C HIS A 116 13.06 13.77 6.64
N ARG A 117 12.02 14.66 6.70
CA ARG A 117 11.44 15.32 5.52
C ARG A 117 12.45 16.14 4.72
N SER A 118 13.37 16.82 5.37
CA SER A 118 14.34 17.69 4.68
C SER A 118 15.26 16.85 3.79
N THR A 119 15.77 15.75 4.32
CA THR A 119 16.64 14.83 3.57
C THR A 119 15.89 14.17 2.42
N LEU A 120 14.69 13.63 2.71
CA LEU A 120 13.92 12.93 1.69
C LEU A 120 13.47 13.87 0.56
N ASN A 121 12.90 15.04 0.89
CA ASN A 121 12.45 16.01 -0.11
C ASN A 121 13.60 16.57 -0.95
N ALA A 122 14.81 16.64 -0.39
CA ALA A 122 15.98 17.04 -1.15
C ALA A 122 16.34 16.08 -2.30
N LEU A 123 15.87 14.84 -2.25
CA LEU A 123 16.11 13.81 -3.27
C LEU A 123 15.00 13.76 -4.34
N ILE A 124 13.81 14.30 -4.06
CA ILE A 124 12.65 14.26 -4.95
C ILE A 124 12.67 15.45 -5.90
N ALA A 125 12.38 15.20 -7.17
CA ALA A 125 12.12 16.24 -8.18
C ALA A 125 10.62 16.48 -8.36
N ASP A 126 9.80 15.39 -8.35
CA ASP A 126 8.34 15.43 -8.45
C ASP A 126 7.71 14.25 -7.71
N SER A 127 6.58 14.48 -7.05
CA SER A 127 5.81 13.47 -6.29
C SER A 127 4.31 13.51 -6.55
N ASP A 128 3.86 14.22 -7.59
CA ASP A 128 2.46 14.54 -7.81
C ASP A 128 1.71 13.47 -8.62
N ASN A 129 2.43 12.53 -9.24
CA ASN A 129 1.81 11.43 -9.99
C ASN A 129 1.32 10.33 -9.02
N VAL A 130 0.12 10.53 -8.51
CA VAL A 130 -0.51 9.63 -7.53
C VAL A 130 -1.91 9.24 -7.98
N LEU A 131 -2.17 7.95 -8.13
CA LEU A 131 -3.51 7.41 -8.34
C LEU A 131 -4.10 6.97 -7.00
N LEU A 132 -5.30 7.46 -6.69
CA LEU A 132 -6.10 6.99 -5.57
C LEU A 132 -7.04 5.89 -6.09
N LEU A 133 -6.85 4.68 -5.60
CA LEU A 133 -7.44 3.47 -6.16
C LEU A 133 -8.17 2.66 -5.07
N ARG A 134 -9.02 1.75 -5.52
CA ARG A 134 -9.61 0.67 -4.73
C ARG A 134 -9.55 -0.65 -5.50
N PRO A 135 -9.65 -1.82 -4.86
CA PRO A 135 -9.90 -3.07 -5.57
C PRO A 135 -11.17 -2.97 -6.44
N VAL A 136 -11.14 -3.56 -7.62
CA VAL A 136 -12.33 -3.63 -8.50
C VAL A 136 -13.46 -4.43 -7.83
N SER A 137 -13.10 -5.47 -7.08
CA SER A 137 -14.03 -6.24 -6.26
C SER A 137 -13.34 -6.79 -5.02
N ALA A 138 -14.12 -7.23 -4.04
CA ALA A 138 -13.61 -7.83 -2.79
C ALA A 138 -12.82 -9.12 -3.02
N GLU A 139 -13.09 -9.84 -4.12
CA GLU A 139 -12.42 -11.09 -4.48
C GLU A 139 -11.04 -10.86 -5.16
N ARG A 140 -10.75 -9.60 -5.52
CA ARG A 140 -9.49 -9.23 -6.21
C ARG A 140 -8.75 -8.10 -5.48
N PRO A 141 -8.46 -8.28 -4.18
CA PRO A 141 -7.74 -7.28 -3.39
C PRO A 141 -6.29 -7.14 -3.88
N VAL A 142 -5.62 -6.09 -3.42
CA VAL A 142 -4.17 -6.04 -3.55
C VAL A 142 -3.53 -7.13 -2.68
N THR A 143 -2.61 -7.89 -3.25
CA THR A 143 -1.87 -8.92 -2.51
C THR A 143 -0.94 -8.27 -1.49
N VAL A 144 -1.12 -8.61 -0.22
CA VAL A 144 -0.24 -8.19 0.87
C VAL A 144 0.54 -9.41 1.36
N LEU A 145 1.84 -9.42 1.08
CA LEU A 145 2.74 -10.45 1.58
C LEU A 145 3.36 -10.02 2.92
N PRO A 146 3.85 -10.96 3.73
CA PRO A 146 4.65 -10.66 4.91
C PRO A 146 5.84 -9.75 4.58
N ALA A 147 6.38 -9.05 5.57
CA ALA A 147 7.64 -8.35 5.39
C ALA A 147 8.72 -9.32 4.91
N VAL A 148 9.69 -8.81 4.16
CA VAL A 148 10.86 -9.60 3.74
C VAL A 148 11.59 -10.08 4.98
N ASP A 149 11.78 -11.40 5.08
CA ASP A 149 12.54 -12.01 6.17
C ASP A 149 14.03 -12.04 5.78
N PRO A 150 14.89 -11.28 6.46
CA PRO A 150 16.32 -11.22 6.11
C PRO A 150 17.06 -12.55 6.31
N VAL A 151 16.49 -13.51 7.04
CA VAL A 151 17.07 -14.84 7.22
C VAL A 151 16.67 -15.76 6.07
N ALA A 152 15.39 -15.77 5.71
CA ALA A 152 14.88 -16.61 4.61
C ALA A 152 15.13 -15.98 3.22
N GLU A 153 15.22 -14.66 3.16
CA GLU A 153 15.40 -13.87 1.92
C GLU A 153 16.61 -12.93 2.05
N PRO A 154 17.85 -13.46 2.18
CA PRO A 154 19.04 -12.65 2.49
C PRO A 154 19.37 -11.61 1.41
N ASP A 155 18.98 -11.85 0.16
CA ASP A 155 19.17 -10.90 -0.94
C ASP A 155 18.02 -9.87 -1.02
N GLY A 156 17.00 -9.98 -0.17
CA GLY A 156 15.81 -9.16 -0.19
C GLY A 156 14.74 -9.63 -1.19
N ALA A 157 13.79 -8.75 -1.48
CA ALA A 157 12.68 -9.04 -2.40
C ALA A 157 13.19 -9.33 -3.82
N ARG A 158 12.58 -10.33 -4.47
CA ARG A 158 12.96 -10.82 -5.80
C ARG A 158 11.77 -10.76 -6.76
N GLY A 159 12.08 -10.97 -8.04
CA GLY A 159 11.11 -11.02 -9.13
C GLY A 159 11.01 -9.71 -9.88
N ILE A 160 10.05 -9.68 -10.79
CA ILE A 160 9.71 -8.51 -11.61
C ILE A 160 8.22 -8.27 -11.46
N ALA A 161 7.84 -7.03 -11.24
CA ALA A 161 6.44 -6.65 -11.25
C ALA A 161 6.12 -5.79 -12.50
N VAL A 162 4.85 -5.83 -12.89
CA VAL A 162 4.31 -5.01 -13.98
C VAL A 162 3.04 -4.36 -13.50
N ALA A 163 2.94 -3.04 -13.71
CA ALA A 163 1.70 -2.31 -13.62
C ALA A 163 1.21 -1.98 -15.04
N MET A 164 0.06 -2.52 -15.42
CA MET A 164 -0.67 -2.12 -16.62
C MET A 164 -1.68 -1.07 -16.22
N ILE A 165 -1.53 0.15 -16.72
CA ILE A 165 -2.37 1.30 -16.39
C ILE A 165 -3.21 1.64 -17.61
N TYR A 166 -4.52 1.57 -17.43
CA TYR A 166 -5.51 1.82 -18.47
C TYR A 166 -6.28 3.10 -18.13
N PRO A 167 -6.03 4.24 -18.80
CA PRO A 167 -6.89 5.40 -18.69
C PRO A 167 -8.26 5.07 -19.27
N VAL A 168 -9.33 5.22 -18.48
CA VAL A 168 -10.69 4.85 -18.88
C VAL A 168 -11.64 6.04 -18.78
N GLN A 169 -12.76 5.97 -19.46
CA GLN A 169 -13.83 6.96 -19.33
C GLN A 169 -14.36 6.96 -17.89
N ALA A 170 -14.73 8.13 -17.38
CA ALA A 170 -15.31 8.27 -16.05
C ALA A 170 -16.53 7.39 -15.88
N GLY A 171 -16.64 6.68 -14.76
CA GLY A 171 -17.70 5.74 -14.44
C GLY A 171 -17.69 4.43 -15.25
N ARG A 172 -16.62 4.13 -16.00
CA ARG A 172 -16.51 2.93 -16.83
C ARG A 172 -15.45 1.94 -16.37
N ALA A 173 -14.81 2.18 -15.24
CA ALA A 173 -13.68 1.38 -14.77
C ALA A 173 -14.04 -0.09 -14.54
N GLU A 174 -15.16 -0.37 -13.84
CA GLU A 174 -15.59 -1.75 -13.60
C GLU A 174 -16.04 -2.46 -14.87
N GLN A 175 -16.67 -1.73 -15.80
CA GLN A 175 -17.05 -2.31 -17.09
C GLN A 175 -15.78 -2.69 -17.87
N PHE A 176 -14.82 -1.77 -17.98
CA PHE A 176 -13.55 -2.05 -18.65
C PHE A 176 -12.83 -3.24 -18.02
N ALA A 177 -12.78 -3.32 -16.69
CA ALA A 177 -12.17 -4.44 -15.98
C ALA A 177 -12.85 -5.77 -16.31
N ARG A 178 -14.19 -5.83 -16.36
CA ARG A 178 -14.95 -7.02 -16.76
C ARG A 178 -14.69 -7.40 -18.22
N ASP A 179 -14.73 -6.45 -19.13
CA ASP A 179 -14.54 -6.68 -20.56
C ASP A 179 -13.11 -7.12 -20.88
N SER A 180 -12.14 -6.70 -20.05
CA SER A 180 -10.71 -7.06 -20.17
C SER A 180 -10.34 -8.36 -19.44
N GLU A 181 -11.26 -8.99 -18.70
CA GLU A 181 -11.00 -10.22 -17.95
C GLU A 181 -10.41 -11.36 -18.78
N PRO A 182 -10.81 -11.60 -20.03
CA PRO A 182 -10.17 -12.63 -20.87
C PRO A 182 -8.67 -12.40 -21.04
N THR A 183 -8.22 -11.16 -21.15
CA THR A 183 -6.79 -10.82 -21.24
C THR A 183 -6.08 -11.04 -19.90
N PHE A 184 -6.66 -10.62 -18.80
CA PHE A 184 -6.07 -10.84 -17.48
C PHE A 184 -5.99 -12.33 -17.14
N ALA A 185 -7.00 -13.12 -17.53
CA ALA A 185 -6.98 -14.57 -17.40
C ALA A 185 -5.84 -15.22 -18.22
N GLN A 186 -5.54 -14.72 -19.42
CA GLN A 186 -4.41 -15.19 -20.22
C GLN A 186 -3.07 -14.90 -19.51
N PHE A 187 -2.91 -13.73 -18.91
CA PHE A 187 -1.69 -13.38 -18.14
C PHE A 187 -1.51 -14.36 -16.97
N ARG A 188 -2.58 -14.64 -16.20
CA ARG A 188 -2.54 -15.63 -15.11
C ARG A 188 -2.25 -17.04 -15.60
N ALA A 189 -2.89 -17.49 -16.69
CA ALA A 189 -2.65 -18.79 -17.29
C ALA A 189 -1.21 -18.96 -17.81
N ALA A 190 -0.57 -17.87 -18.18
CA ALA A 190 0.84 -17.83 -18.58
C ALA A 190 1.83 -17.80 -17.39
N GLY A 191 1.34 -17.95 -16.16
CA GLY A 191 2.17 -18.01 -14.95
C GLY A 191 2.48 -16.67 -14.31
N VAL A 192 1.89 -15.55 -14.80
CA VAL A 192 2.00 -14.27 -14.12
C VAL A 192 1.06 -14.28 -12.91
N ARG A 193 1.59 -14.09 -11.73
CA ARG A 193 0.77 -14.01 -10.52
C ARG A 193 0.13 -12.63 -10.43
N GLU A 194 -1.19 -12.57 -10.54
CA GLU A 194 -1.92 -11.32 -10.31
C GLU A 194 -1.74 -10.88 -8.85
N ALA A 195 -1.32 -9.65 -8.67
CA ALA A 195 -1.11 -9.03 -7.38
C ALA A 195 -2.21 -8.01 -7.01
N GLY A 196 -3.10 -7.72 -7.95
CA GLY A 196 -4.26 -6.88 -7.75
C GLY A 196 -4.86 -6.39 -9.05
N LEU A 197 -6.17 -6.17 -9.02
CA LEU A 197 -6.92 -5.45 -10.05
C LEU A 197 -7.64 -4.28 -9.38
N LEU A 198 -7.20 -3.08 -9.69
CA LEU A 198 -7.61 -1.86 -9.02
C LEU A 198 -8.29 -0.92 -9.99
N CYS A 199 -9.17 -0.05 -9.48
CA CYS A 199 -9.73 1.06 -10.25
C CYS A 199 -9.73 2.34 -9.42
N SER A 200 -9.84 3.49 -10.11
CA SER A 200 -9.94 4.80 -9.44
C SER A 200 -11.04 4.78 -8.37
N LEU A 201 -10.69 5.24 -7.18
CA LEU A 201 -11.64 5.48 -6.10
C LEU A 201 -12.28 6.85 -6.33
N ASP A 202 -13.60 6.86 -6.52
CA ASP A 202 -14.38 8.10 -6.62
C ASP A 202 -14.63 8.67 -5.22
N ALA A 203 -13.62 9.34 -4.69
CA ALA A 203 -13.68 10.01 -3.39
C ALA A 203 -12.85 11.29 -3.41
N ALA A 204 -13.30 12.29 -2.67
CA ALA A 204 -12.55 13.51 -2.47
C ALA A 204 -11.21 13.24 -1.77
N ASN A 205 -10.15 13.95 -2.16
CA ASN A 205 -8.87 13.89 -1.45
C ASN A 205 -9.02 14.44 -0.02
N ASN A 206 -9.08 13.57 0.96
CA ASN A 206 -9.25 13.94 2.36
C ASN A 206 -7.92 14.29 3.09
N PHE A 207 -6.83 14.41 2.33
CA PHE A 207 -5.56 14.96 2.80
C PHE A 207 -4.91 15.82 1.69
N PRO A 208 -5.38 17.07 1.50
CA PRO A 208 -5.01 17.91 0.34
C PRO A 208 -3.53 18.26 0.22
N GLN A 209 -2.76 18.16 1.34
CA GLN A 209 -1.30 18.37 1.32
C GLN A 209 -0.53 17.34 0.49
N LEU A 210 -1.16 16.21 0.19
CA LEU A 210 -0.65 15.21 -0.74
C LEU A 210 -1.52 15.22 -1.99
N PRO A 211 -0.99 15.67 -3.12
CA PRO A 211 -1.75 15.69 -4.36
C PRO A 211 -2.12 14.27 -4.80
N ILE A 212 -3.26 14.16 -5.47
CA ILE A 212 -3.70 13.01 -6.25
C ILE A 212 -4.09 13.47 -7.64
N ARG A 213 -3.96 12.61 -8.62
CA ARG A 213 -4.42 12.89 -9.99
C ARG A 213 -5.94 12.94 -10.04
N THR A 214 -6.45 13.95 -10.73
CA THR A 214 -7.89 14.17 -10.97
C THR A 214 -8.19 14.29 -12.47
N ASP A 215 -7.21 13.96 -13.31
CA ASP A 215 -7.25 14.13 -14.76
C ASP A 215 -7.87 12.93 -15.51
N GLY A 216 -8.49 12.00 -14.78
CA GLY A 216 -9.18 10.86 -15.37
C GLY A 216 -9.48 9.74 -14.38
N ALA A 217 -10.12 8.70 -14.91
CA ALA A 217 -10.29 7.43 -14.21
C ALA A 217 -9.33 6.39 -14.78
N PHE A 218 -8.93 5.44 -13.95
CA PHE A 218 -7.91 4.45 -14.31
C PHE A 218 -8.36 3.05 -13.85
N VAL A 219 -7.97 2.05 -14.61
CA VAL A 219 -7.87 0.66 -14.15
C VAL A 219 -6.39 0.29 -14.10
N VAL A 220 -5.97 -0.38 -13.05
CA VAL A 220 -4.59 -0.82 -12.87
C VAL A 220 -4.59 -2.32 -12.60
N TRP A 221 -3.96 -3.08 -13.49
CA TRP A 221 -3.67 -4.48 -13.26
C TRP A 221 -2.23 -4.63 -12.81
N LEU A 222 -2.02 -5.34 -11.70
CA LEU A 222 -0.70 -5.61 -11.14
C LEU A 222 -0.37 -7.09 -11.28
N GLY A 223 0.78 -7.39 -11.87
CA GLY A 223 1.29 -8.75 -12.01
C GLY A 223 2.70 -8.89 -11.48
N VAL A 224 3.04 -10.06 -10.95
CA VAL A 224 4.39 -10.40 -10.48
C VAL A 224 4.85 -11.70 -11.12
N MET A 225 6.11 -11.77 -11.53
CA MET A 225 6.73 -12.91 -12.16
C MET A 225 8.14 -13.16 -11.60
N PRO A 226 8.68 -14.40 -11.76
CA PRO A 226 9.91 -14.80 -11.07
C PRO A 226 11.16 -14.08 -11.58
N ASP A 227 11.27 -13.89 -12.89
CA ASP A 227 12.54 -13.55 -13.52
C ASP A 227 12.39 -12.90 -14.90
N GLU A 228 13.51 -12.57 -15.51
CA GLU A 228 13.63 -12.01 -16.84
C GLU A 228 13.08 -12.91 -17.97
N PRO A 229 13.33 -14.22 -17.98
CA PRO A 229 12.68 -15.13 -18.94
C PRO A 229 11.16 -15.09 -18.88
N ALA A 230 10.54 -15.05 -17.71
CA ALA A 230 9.10 -14.93 -17.57
C ALA A 230 8.57 -13.60 -18.13
N LEU A 231 9.30 -12.50 -17.91
CA LEU A 231 8.96 -11.21 -18.52
C LEU A 231 9.08 -11.27 -20.05
N THR A 232 10.28 -11.59 -20.56
CA THR A 232 10.61 -11.37 -21.98
C THR A 232 10.07 -12.42 -22.92
N ARG A 233 9.99 -13.68 -22.48
CA ARG A 233 9.54 -14.82 -23.31
C ARG A 233 8.06 -15.13 -23.16
N THR A 234 7.44 -14.71 -22.05
CA THR A 234 6.05 -15.05 -21.76
C THR A 234 5.17 -13.81 -21.71
N PHE A 235 5.42 -12.89 -20.79
CA PHE A 235 4.52 -11.75 -20.58
C PHE A 235 4.54 -10.74 -21.74
N LEU A 236 5.71 -10.27 -22.16
CA LEU A 236 5.79 -9.22 -23.18
C LEU A 236 5.16 -9.62 -24.53
N PRO A 237 5.39 -10.84 -25.08
CA PRO A 237 4.70 -11.25 -26.30
C PRO A 237 3.18 -11.34 -26.15
N LEU A 238 2.72 -11.77 -24.96
CA LEU A 238 1.30 -11.88 -24.67
C LEU A 238 0.65 -10.50 -24.52
N ASP A 239 1.30 -9.58 -23.81
CA ASP A 239 0.85 -8.18 -23.72
C ASP A 239 0.80 -7.53 -25.10
N GLU A 240 1.81 -7.69 -25.94
CA GLU A 240 1.86 -7.16 -27.31
C GLU A 240 0.65 -7.63 -28.13
N SER A 241 0.35 -8.93 -28.10
CA SER A 241 -0.79 -9.50 -28.83
C SER A 241 -2.14 -9.03 -28.32
N SER A 242 -2.25 -8.81 -27.00
CA SER A 242 -3.50 -8.38 -26.32
C SER A 242 -3.72 -6.87 -26.37
N ARG A 243 -2.66 -6.10 -26.47
CA ARG A 243 -2.70 -4.64 -26.43
C ARG A 243 -3.50 -4.03 -27.57
N ARG A 244 -3.35 -4.56 -28.80
CA ARG A 244 -4.07 -4.04 -29.96
C ARG A 244 -5.59 -4.14 -29.81
N PRO A 245 -6.19 -5.30 -29.47
CA PRO A 245 -7.62 -5.40 -29.23
C PRO A 245 -8.06 -4.51 -28.04
N LEU A 246 -7.30 -4.49 -26.95
CA LEU A 246 -7.64 -3.63 -25.79
C LEU A 246 -7.61 -2.13 -26.15
N ALA A 247 -6.63 -1.69 -26.94
CA ALA A 247 -6.51 -0.29 -27.36
C ALA A 247 -7.66 0.16 -28.27
N GLN A 248 -8.44 -0.76 -28.84
CA GLN A 248 -9.65 -0.45 -29.61
C GLN A 248 -10.89 -0.34 -28.73
N SER A 249 -10.79 -0.60 -27.44
CA SER A 249 -11.93 -0.48 -26.52
C SER A 249 -12.46 0.96 -26.51
N PRO A 250 -13.75 1.18 -26.75
CA PRO A 250 -14.34 2.52 -26.66
C PRO A 250 -14.40 3.05 -25.22
N LEU A 251 -14.07 2.22 -24.24
CA LEU A 251 -14.05 2.60 -22.83
C LEU A 251 -12.73 3.27 -22.42
N LEU A 252 -11.68 3.17 -23.25
CA LEU A 252 -10.41 3.85 -22.99
C LEU A 252 -10.53 5.36 -23.28
N ASN A 253 -9.80 6.14 -22.49
CA ASN A 253 -9.67 7.59 -22.62
C ASN A 253 -8.22 8.04 -22.84
N GLY A 254 -7.34 7.11 -23.23
CA GLY A 254 -5.92 7.39 -23.46
C GLY A 254 -5.11 6.13 -23.74
N PRO A 255 -3.82 6.27 -23.98
CA PRO A 255 -2.95 5.15 -24.29
C PRO A 255 -2.76 4.25 -23.07
N ILE A 256 -2.68 2.94 -23.33
CA ILE A 256 -2.33 1.94 -22.31
C ILE A 256 -0.86 2.13 -21.93
N GLU A 257 -0.58 2.28 -20.66
CA GLU A 257 0.78 2.36 -20.12
C GLU A 257 1.19 1.03 -19.47
N ARG A 258 2.39 0.55 -19.83
CA ARG A 258 3.03 -0.58 -19.18
C ARG A 258 4.24 -0.07 -18.40
N VAL A 259 4.28 -0.33 -17.10
CA VAL A 259 5.36 0.04 -16.20
C VAL A 259 6.00 -1.23 -15.67
N VAL A 260 7.18 -1.58 -16.15
CA VAL A 260 7.95 -2.72 -15.67
C VAL A 260 8.88 -2.28 -14.55
N VAL A 261 8.81 -2.95 -13.42
CA VAL A 261 9.50 -2.55 -12.21
C VAL A 261 10.23 -3.70 -11.51
N THR A 262 11.33 -3.39 -10.86
CA THR A 262 12.07 -4.33 -9.99
C THR A 262 11.83 -3.94 -8.53
N PRO A 263 11.46 -4.87 -7.65
CA PRO A 263 11.26 -4.57 -6.24
C PRO A 263 12.56 -4.11 -5.57
N THR A 264 12.46 -3.15 -4.67
CA THR A 264 13.54 -2.82 -3.76
C THR A 264 13.68 -3.88 -2.67
N LYS A 265 14.77 -3.90 -1.91
CA LYS A 265 15.08 -5.01 -1.00
C LYS A 265 13.97 -5.35 0.00
N ARG A 266 13.20 -4.35 0.44
CA ARG A 266 12.16 -4.53 1.47
C ARG A 266 10.74 -4.51 0.93
N SER A 267 10.55 -4.52 -0.40
CA SER A 267 9.23 -4.55 -1.02
C SER A 267 8.45 -5.80 -0.60
N ARG A 268 7.27 -5.63 0.01
CA ARG A 268 6.38 -6.75 0.33
C ARG A 268 5.82 -7.40 -0.93
N LEU A 269 5.45 -6.58 -1.92
CA LEU A 269 5.01 -7.09 -3.22
C LEU A 269 6.23 -7.58 -4.02
N ARG A 270 6.38 -8.90 -4.08
CA ARG A 270 7.51 -9.60 -4.67
C ARG A 270 7.14 -11.00 -5.13
N TRP A 271 8.00 -11.67 -5.83
CA TRP A 271 7.85 -13.07 -6.13
C TRP A 271 8.29 -13.93 -4.94
N ILE A 272 7.42 -14.83 -4.51
CA ILE A 272 7.75 -15.89 -3.55
C ILE A 272 7.52 -17.22 -4.28
N PRO A 273 8.52 -18.11 -4.40
CA PRO A 273 8.33 -19.47 -4.92
C PRO A 273 7.22 -20.19 -4.14
N GLN A 274 6.42 -20.99 -4.85
CA GLN A 274 5.43 -21.87 -4.22
C GLN A 274 6.09 -23.16 -3.76
#